data_becde929504ce9879c595e6be80643db
#
_entry.id   becde929504ce9879c595e6be80643db
#
_cell.length_a   1.000
_cell.length_b   1.000
_cell.length_c   1.000
_cell.angle_alpha   90.00
_cell.angle_beta   90.00
_cell.angle_gamma   90.00
#
_symmetry.space_group_name_H-M   'P 1'
#
loop_
_entity.id
_entity.type
_entity.pdbx_description
1 polymer ?
#
loop_
_entity_poly.entity_id
_entity_poly.type
_entity_poly.pdbx_seq_one_letter_code
_entity_poly.pdbx_strand_id
1 'polypeptide(L)'
;MGQTLDIDSSCVEIARVILRDLGITSQLLKIANSALYKHSDRPIMSVAHAIILLGWDMVRNLLSAIQFVEHFANGSSALRELMLLSVLNAVHSRDIASAAGYPLPDEAYICGLFQNLGEVVVAGYYPIEYARVIDAMDTEKIPARAACMRILDFSWDEVGMQLAQEWNMPSKVRSCLAASCGRAVPKADQSLTSITGYARDLTHSIYRSGAAIDAFSLRCVLGPQGEQVLVPMRDLRRVVEGAASEIKQSFSSLNIPIERLLLDQQAERARGVLASVPVFDAASVDALSHAVANAKRVLERKNFDLSMLIKDLLDAVREAGFDRAVFGLINDKHTSVRGRIASAARLDEILDRFQFPIDHAEGPILAALGRKTDLLVDRARDDRYDASALVATLTPDVFALLPIVTGRVVAGCLYADRKGSAKGLDAVRVPLGRVRDVIAEAIRRKAARTDR
;
A
#
# COMPACT_ATOMS: atom_id res chain seq x y z
N MET A 1 -34.23 -9.07 -19.81
CA MET A 1 -35.09 -8.84 -18.65
C MET A 1 -35.23 -10.03 -17.69
N GLY A 2 -34.71 -11.21 -17.98
CA GLY A 2 -34.88 -12.42 -17.14
C GLY A 2 -33.82 -12.67 -16.10
N GLN A 3 -32.64 -12.03 -16.14
CA GLN A 3 -31.56 -12.27 -15.18
C GLN A 3 -31.58 -11.39 -13.92
N THR A 4 -32.28 -10.25 -13.96
CA THR A 4 -32.41 -9.35 -12.82
C THR A 4 -33.42 -9.84 -11.78
N LEU A 5 -34.40 -10.64 -12.16
CA LEU A 5 -35.44 -11.18 -11.27
C LEU A 5 -34.95 -12.35 -10.41
N ASP A 6 -33.99 -13.15 -10.90
CA ASP A 6 -33.43 -14.28 -10.14
C ASP A 6 -32.45 -13.82 -9.04
N ILE A 7 -31.72 -12.72 -9.24
CA ILE A 7 -30.79 -12.17 -8.23
C ILE A 7 -31.56 -11.55 -7.05
N ASP A 8 -32.64 -10.84 -7.32
CA ASP A 8 -33.47 -10.22 -6.28
C ASP A 8 -34.21 -11.26 -5.42
N SER A 9 -34.71 -12.34 -6.00
CA SER A 9 -35.36 -13.42 -5.24
C SER A 9 -34.37 -14.16 -4.35
N SER A 10 -33.16 -14.43 -4.82
CA SER A 10 -32.08 -15.06 -4.06
C SER A 10 -31.62 -14.18 -2.88
N CYS A 11 -31.46 -12.87 -3.09
CA CYS A 11 -31.10 -11.91 -2.03
C CYS A 11 -32.15 -11.84 -0.91
N VAL A 12 -33.43 -11.91 -1.25
CA VAL A 12 -34.53 -11.88 -0.28
C VAL A 12 -34.60 -13.18 0.55
N GLU A 13 -34.36 -14.33 -0.07
CA GLU A 13 -34.33 -15.61 0.67
C GLU A 13 -33.17 -15.66 1.64
N ILE A 14 -32.00 -15.24 1.24
CA ILE A 14 -30.80 -15.17 2.12
C ILE A 14 -31.00 -14.16 3.24
N ALA A 15 -31.55 -12.99 2.94
CA ALA A 15 -31.91 -12.00 3.96
C ALA A 15 -32.86 -12.58 5.01
N ARG A 16 -33.82 -13.44 4.61
CA ARG A 16 -34.73 -14.15 5.55
C ARG A 16 -33.99 -15.12 6.46
N VAL A 17 -32.97 -15.78 5.98
CA VAL A 17 -32.14 -16.69 6.82
C VAL A 17 -31.35 -15.89 7.84
N ILE A 18 -30.69 -14.80 7.42
CA ILE A 18 -29.93 -13.89 8.31
C ILE A 18 -30.83 -13.26 9.37
N LEU A 19 -32.04 -12.83 8.99
CA LEU A 19 -33.03 -12.21 9.90
C LEU A 19 -33.56 -13.14 11.00
N ARG A 20 -33.28 -14.45 10.93
CA ARG A 20 -33.63 -15.39 12.02
C ARG A 20 -32.70 -15.27 13.21
N ASP A 21 -31.51 -14.67 13.02
CA ASP A 21 -30.55 -14.42 14.08
C ASP A 21 -30.41 -12.90 14.30
N LEU A 22 -30.97 -12.43 15.41
CA LEU A 22 -30.96 -11.00 15.80
C LEU A 22 -29.53 -10.47 16.05
N GLY A 23 -28.63 -11.31 16.57
CA GLY A 23 -27.22 -10.96 16.83
C GLY A 23 -26.51 -10.67 15.52
N ILE A 24 -26.52 -11.62 14.62
CA ILE A 24 -25.91 -11.53 13.29
C ILE A 24 -26.50 -10.36 12.49
N THR A 25 -27.85 -10.21 12.49
CA THR A 25 -28.51 -9.11 11.81
C THR A 25 -28.05 -7.75 12.34
N SER A 26 -28.02 -7.59 13.68
CA SER A 26 -27.60 -6.34 14.31
C SER A 26 -26.15 -5.98 13.98
N GLN A 27 -25.24 -6.96 14.02
CA GLN A 27 -23.82 -6.75 13.72
C GLN A 27 -23.61 -6.43 12.24
N LEU A 28 -24.26 -7.14 11.33
CA LEU A 28 -24.19 -6.85 9.90
C LEU A 28 -24.64 -5.41 9.60
N LEU A 29 -25.78 -4.98 10.16
CA LEU A 29 -26.29 -3.63 9.95
C LEU A 29 -25.37 -2.56 10.58
N LYS A 30 -24.76 -2.82 11.74
CA LYS A 30 -23.77 -1.91 12.34
C LYS A 30 -22.55 -1.73 11.44
N ILE A 31 -22.00 -2.83 10.91
CA ILE A 31 -20.85 -2.79 10.01
C ILE A 31 -21.22 -2.09 8.69
N ALA A 32 -22.35 -2.45 8.10
CA ALA A 32 -22.83 -1.83 6.86
C ALA A 32 -23.06 -0.31 6.99
N ASN A 33 -23.38 0.16 8.18
CA ASN A 33 -23.55 1.60 8.50
C ASN A 33 -22.26 2.25 9.03
N SER A 34 -21.16 1.52 9.16
CA SER A 34 -19.88 2.11 9.57
C SER A 34 -19.40 3.11 8.52
N ALA A 35 -18.51 4.04 8.90
CA ALA A 35 -17.98 5.06 8.00
C ALA A 35 -17.26 4.46 6.78
N LEU A 36 -16.78 3.22 6.88
CA LEU A 36 -16.07 2.49 5.83
C LEU A 36 -16.98 2.12 4.65
N TYR A 37 -18.22 1.70 4.95
CA TYR A 37 -19.17 1.17 3.95
C TYR A 37 -20.33 2.12 3.67
N LYS A 38 -20.40 3.23 4.38
CA LYS A 38 -21.48 4.22 4.23
C LYS A 38 -21.28 5.05 2.95
N HIS A 39 -21.98 4.69 1.89
CA HIS A 39 -21.96 5.40 0.62
C HIS A 39 -23.04 6.50 0.51
N SER A 40 -23.91 6.64 1.51
CA SER A 40 -24.97 7.66 1.54
C SER A 40 -25.24 8.16 2.97
N ASP A 41 -25.84 9.34 3.11
CA ASP A 41 -26.24 9.89 4.42
C ASP A 41 -27.42 9.15 5.05
N ARG A 42 -28.09 8.27 4.31
CA ARG A 42 -29.19 7.47 4.82
C ARG A 42 -28.69 6.17 5.41
N PRO A 43 -29.09 5.81 6.64
CA PRO A 43 -28.68 4.56 7.25
C PRO A 43 -29.27 3.35 6.52
N ILE A 44 -28.50 2.29 6.43
CA ILE A 44 -28.95 0.98 5.94
C ILE A 44 -29.78 0.33 7.04
N MET A 45 -31.08 0.14 6.76
CA MET A 45 -32.05 -0.32 7.74
C MET A 45 -32.47 -1.79 7.55
N SER A 46 -32.02 -2.46 6.50
CA SER A 46 -32.40 -3.84 6.24
C SER A 46 -31.23 -4.65 5.68
N VAL A 47 -31.22 -5.94 5.98
CA VAL A 47 -30.24 -6.90 5.45
C VAL A 47 -30.30 -6.97 3.92
N ALA A 48 -31.49 -6.95 3.32
CA ALA A 48 -31.64 -6.91 1.86
C ALA A 48 -30.99 -5.66 1.26
N HIS A 49 -31.15 -4.50 1.90
CA HIS A 49 -30.51 -3.26 1.47
C HIS A 49 -28.96 -3.34 1.61
N ALA A 50 -28.48 -3.94 2.70
CA ALA A 50 -27.04 -4.20 2.86
C ALA A 50 -26.48 -5.10 1.75
N ILE A 51 -27.19 -6.17 1.36
CA ILE A 51 -26.81 -7.07 0.28
C ILE A 51 -26.75 -6.32 -1.07
N ILE A 52 -27.75 -5.48 -1.35
CA ILE A 52 -27.79 -4.71 -2.60
C ILE A 52 -26.63 -3.70 -2.68
N LEU A 53 -26.32 -3.01 -1.59
CA LEU A 53 -25.29 -1.97 -1.56
C LEU A 53 -23.87 -2.51 -1.46
N LEU A 54 -23.66 -3.54 -0.65
CA LEU A 54 -22.34 -4.12 -0.39
C LEU A 54 -22.00 -5.26 -1.36
N GLY A 55 -23.00 -5.83 -2.00
CA GLY A 55 -22.88 -7.05 -2.76
C GLY A 55 -22.93 -8.30 -1.88
N TRP A 56 -23.36 -9.42 -2.48
CA TRP A 56 -23.51 -10.69 -1.77
C TRP A 56 -22.19 -11.22 -1.18
N ASP A 57 -21.12 -11.17 -1.97
CA ASP A 57 -19.82 -11.69 -1.54
C ASP A 57 -19.30 -10.95 -0.31
N MET A 58 -19.45 -9.63 -0.27
CA MET A 58 -19.07 -8.81 0.88
C MET A 58 -19.90 -9.15 2.13
N VAL A 59 -21.21 -9.28 1.98
CA VAL A 59 -22.09 -9.64 3.12
C VAL A 59 -21.74 -11.04 3.64
N ARG A 60 -21.52 -12.01 2.77
CA ARG A 60 -21.07 -13.35 3.15
C ARG A 60 -19.75 -13.30 3.92
N ASN A 61 -18.83 -12.49 3.47
CA ASN A 61 -17.52 -12.30 4.06
C ASN A 61 -17.61 -11.68 5.46
N LEU A 62 -18.44 -10.65 5.61
CA LEU A 62 -18.73 -10.04 6.91
C LEU A 62 -19.40 -11.03 7.87
N LEU A 63 -20.34 -11.84 7.40
CA LEU A 63 -20.99 -12.86 8.22
C LEU A 63 -19.99 -13.92 8.69
N SER A 64 -19.11 -14.38 7.83
CA SER A 64 -18.05 -15.32 8.17
C SER A 64 -17.10 -14.73 9.23
N ALA A 65 -16.74 -13.47 9.08
CA ALA A 65 -15.90 -12.75 10.05
C ALA A 65 -16.61 -12.60 11.41
N ILE A 66 -17.89 -12.23 11.43
CA ILE A 66 -18.68 -12.11 12.64
C ILE A 66 -18.76 -13.45 13.38
N GLN A 67 -19.15 -14.54 12.70
CA GLN A 67 -19.26 -15.85 13.30
C GLN A 67 -17.92 -16.35 13.83
N PHE A 68 -16.83 -16.11 13.08
CA PHE A 68 -15.48 -16.47 13.52
C PHE A 68 -15.10 -15.71 14.80
N VAL A 69 -15.33 -14.40 14.86
CA VAL A 69 -15.05 -13.58 16.04
C VAL A 69 -15.92 -13.97 17.22
N GLU A 70 -17.22 -14.18 17.04
CA GLU A 70 -18.13 -14.55 18.12
C GLU A 70 -17.82 -15.90 18.74
N HIS A 71 -17.47 -16.88 17.92
CA HIS A 71 -17.13 -18.23 18.41
C HIS A 71 -15.95 -18.20 19.40
N PHE A 72 -14.99 -17.33 19.18
CA PHE A 72 -13.77 -17.24 19.98
C PHE A 72 -13.71 -16.04 20.96
N ALA A 73 -14.66 -15.11 20.89
CA ALA A 73 -14.64 -13.87 21.69
C ALA A 73 -14.60 -14.08 23.21
N ASN A 74 -15.16 -15.20 23.70
CA ASN A 74 -15.18 -15.56 25.12
C ASN A 74 -13.91 -16.35 25.57
N GLY A 75 -12.94 -16.49 24.72
CA GLY A 75 -11.71 -17.23 24.98
C GLY A 75 -10.68 -16.50 25.85
N SER A 76 -9.49 -17.08 25.96
CA SER A 76 -8.34 -16.52 26.68
C SER A 76 -7.92 -15.16 26.11
N SER A 77 -7.08 -14.42 26.85
CA SER A 77 -6.51 -13.15 26.33
C SER A 77 -5.69 -13.36 25.06
N ALA A 78 -4.94 -14.46 24.98
CA ALA A 78 -4.17 -14.84 23.80
C ALA A 78 -5.08 -15.11 22.59
N LEU A 79 -6.21 -15.76 22.80
CA LEU A 79 -7.16 -16.02 21.74
C LEU A 79 -7.81 -14.74 21.21
N ARG A 80 -8.19 -13.82 22.10
CA ARG A 80 -8.70 -12.49 21.69
C ARG A 80 -7.67 -11.68 20.90
N GLU A 81 -6.39 -11.75 21.30
CA GLU A 81 -5.31 -11.14 20.55
C GLU A 81 -5.19 -11.70 19.13
N LEU A 82 -5.20 -13.03 18.99
CA LEU A 82 -5.16 -13.69 17.68
C LEU A 82 -6.35 -13.34 16.80
N MET A 83 -7.54 -13.20 17.39
CA MET A 83 -8.72 -12.74 16.66
C MET A 83 -8.51 -11.32 16.11
N LEU A 84 -7.96 -10.42 16.92
CA LEU A 84 -7.63 -9.09 16.46
C LEU A 84 -6.56 -9.11 15.36
N LEU A 85 -5.50 -9.91 15.52
CA LEU A 85 -4.48 -10.08 14.48
C LEU A 85 -5.10 -10.60 13.18
N SER A 86 -6.08 -11.49 13.24
CA SER A 86 -6.78 -12.00 12.06
C SER A 86 -7.57 -10.91 11.35
N VAL A 87 -8.27 -10.04 12.10
CA VAL A 87 -9.00 -8.90 11.51
C VAL A 87 -8.05 -7.84 10.97
N LEU A 88 -6.96 -7.52 11.69
CA LEU A 88 -5.90 -6.63 11.20
C LEU A 88 -5.30 -7.16 9.89
N ASN A 89 -5.01 -8.44 9.85
CA ASN A 89 -4.49 -9.09 8.64
C ASN A 89 -5.48 -9.04 7.48
N ALA A 90 -6.77 -9.17 7.73
CA ALA A 90 -7.81 -9.02 6.72
C ALA A 90 -7.81 -7.61 6.13
N VAL A 91 -7.77 -6.56 6.97
CA VAL A 91 -7.73 -5.15 6.55
C VAL A 91 -6.44 -4.88 5.76
N HIS A 92 -5.28 -5.27 6.29
CA HIS A 92 -4.02 -5.11 5.59
C HIS A 92 -4.00 -5.84 4.24
N SER A 93 -4.52 -7.07 4.18
CA SER A 93 -4.59 -7.84 2.93
C SER A 93 -5.41 -7.13 1.87
N ARG A 94 -6.57 -6.57 2.23
CA ARG A 94 -7.43 -5.80 1.32
C ARG A 94 -6.72 -4.54 0.84
N ASP A 95 -6.16 -3.77 1.75
CA ASP A 95 -5.57 -2.46 1.43
C ASP A 95 -4.28 -2.63 0.61
N ILE A 96 -3.47 -3.64 0.92
CA ILE A 96 -2.29 -4.01 0.13
C ILE A 96 -2.72 -4.50 -1.25
N ALA A 97 -3.75 -5.34 -1.35
CA ALA A 97 -4.30 -5.80 -2.62
C ALA A 97 -4.77 -4.64 -3.50
N SER A 98 -5.47 -3.67 -2.90
CA SER A 98 -5.91 -2.45 -3.57
C SER A 98 -4.72 -1.62 -4.07
N ALA A 99 -3.70 -1.42 -3.23
CA ALA A 99 -2.49 -0.67 -3.58
C ALA A 99 -1.64 -1.37 -4.66
N ALA A 100 -1.65 -2.72 -4.67
CA ALA A 100 -0.98 -3.54 -5.69
C ALA A 100 -1.78 -3.66 -7.00
N GLY A 101 -2.98 -3.08 -7.08
CA GLY A 101 -3.85 -3.19 -8.25
C GLY A 101 -4.49 -4.57 -8.45
N TYR A 102 -4.62 -5.38 -7.38
CA TYR A 102 -5.32 -6.64 -7.46
C TYR A 102 -6.82 -6.40 -7.71
N PRO A 103 -7.46 -7.09 -8.68
CA PRO A 103 -8.79 -6.72 -9.16
C PRO A 103 -9.91 -6.92 -8.14
N LEU A 104 -9.73 -7.81 -7.15
CA LEU A 104 -10.74 -8.18 -6.17
C LEU A 104 -10.19 -8.08 -4.72
N PRO A 105 -9.97 -6.87 -4.18
CA PRO A 105 -9.39 -6.69 -2.83
C PRO A 105 -10.19 -7.39 -1.72
N ASP A 106 -11.50 -7.56 -1.89
CA ASP A 106 -12.35 -8.24 -0.92
C ASP A 106 -12.04 -9.75 -0.81
N GLU A 107 -11.55 -10.39 -1.89
CA GLU A 107 -11.04 -11.76 -1.80
C GLU A 107 -9.80 -11.82 -0.90
N ALA A 108 -8.92 -10.82 -1.00
CA ALA A 108 -7.74 -10.72 -0.14
C ALA A 108 -8.12 -10.51 1.33
N TYR A 109 -9.18 -9.71 1.60
CA TYR A 109 -9.71 -9.56 2.96
C TYR A 109 -10.07 -10.91 3.59
N ILE A 110 -10.84 -11.73 2.89
CA ILE A 110 -11.26 -13.04 3.39
C ILE A 110 -10.09 -14.01 3.55
N CYS A 111 -9.22 -14.06 2.57
CA CYS A 111 -8.03 -14.89 2.66
C CYS A 111 -7.16 -14.47 3.86
N GLY A 112 -6.98 -13.17 4.08
CA GLY A 112 -6.26 -12.63 5.22
C GLY A 112 -6.91 -12.97 6.55
N LEU A 113 -8.24 -12.90 6.65
CA LEU A 113 -8.98 -13.20 7.87
C LEU A 113 -8.72 -14.64 8.35
N PHE A 114 -8.74 -15.59 7.42
CA PHE A 114 -8.59 -17.00 7.76
C PHE A 114 -7.15 -17.50 7.77
N GLN A 115 -6.17 -16.67 7.47
CA GLN A 115 -4.78 -17.09 7.40
C GLN A 115 -4.20 -17.55 8.75
N ASN A 116 -4.75 -17.05 9.85
CA ASN A 116 -4.39 -17.48 11.21
C ASN A 116 -5.32 -18.58 11.76
N LEU A 117 -6.19 -19.19 10.93
CA LEU A 117 -7.19 -20.17 11.37
C LEU A 117 -6.62 -21.27 12.25
N GLY A 118 -5.54 -21.90 11.82
CA GLY A 118 -4.92 -23.00 12.57
C GLY A 118 -4.33 -22.55 13.91
N GLU A 119 -3.70 -21.38 13.95
CA GLU A 119 -3.16 -20.82 15.19
C GLU A 119 -4.28 -20.49 16.18
N VAL A 120 -5.39 -19.90 15.71
CA VAL A 120 -6.58 -19.62 16.52
C VAL A 120 -7.17 -20.91 17.12
N VAL A 121 -7.28 -21.97 16.32
CA VAL A 121 -7.81 -23.25 16.78
C VAL A 121 -6.88 -23.89 17.81
N VAL A 122 -5.58 -23.88 17.57
CA VAL A 122 -4.59 -24.39 18.54
C VAL A 122 -4.64 -23.61 19.85
N ALA A 123 -4.69 -22.27 19.79
CA ALA A 123 -4.80 -21.42 20.99
C ALA A 123 -6.11 -21.65 21.76
N GLY A 124 -7.21 -21.97 21.05
CA GLY A 124 -8.51 -22.21 21.65
C GLY A 124 -8.63 -23.61 22.32
N TYR A 125 -8.10 -24.63 21.69
CA TYR A 125 -8.26 -26.00 22.15
C TYR A 125 -7.06 -26.55 22.94
N TYR A 126 -5.86 -25.99 22.72
CA TYR A 126 -4.60 -26.37 23.36
C TYR A 126 -3.88 -25.17 23.97
N PRO A 127 -4.52 -24.40 24.89
CA PRO A 127 -3.98 -23.11 25.36
C PRO A 127 -2.66 -23.24 26.12
N ILE A 128 -2.42 -24.37 26.80
CA ILE A 128 -1.16 -24.59 27.55
C ILE A 128 0.00 -24.82 26.57
N GLU A 129 -0.20 -25.72 25.61
CA GLU A 129 0.79 -26.02 24.57
C GLU A 129 1.04 -24.81 23.69
N TYR A 130 0.01 -24.05 23.35
CA TYR A 130 0.14 -22.79 22.63
C TYR A 130 1.03 -21.80 23.37
N ALA A 131 0.81 -21.60 24.68
CA ALA A 131 1.64 -20.72 25.49
C ALA A 131 3.12 -21.18 25.50
N ARG A 132 3.38 -22.50 25.57
CA ARG A 132 4.74 -23.05 25.47
C ARG A 132 5.39 -22.80 24.10
N VAL A 133 4.62 -22.89 23.02
CA VAL A 133 5.12 -22.57 21.66
C VAL A 133 5.51 -21.09 21.58
N ILE A 134 4.66 -20.19 22.07
CA ILE A 134 4.97 -18.75 22.09
C ILE A 134 6.21 -18.45 22.94
N ASP A 135 6.31 -19.02 24.15
CA ASP A 135 7.50 -18.86 25.01
C ASP A 135 8.77 -19.34 24.31
N ALA A 136 8.75 -20.47 23.65
CA ALA A 136 9.88 -20.99 22.88
C ALA A 136 10.27 -20.08 21.71
N MET A 137 9.29 -19.51 21.00
CA MET A 137 9.55 -18.54 19.94
C MET A 137 10.21 -17.27 20.48
N ASP A 138 9.75 -16.77 21.63
CA ASP A 138 10.21 -15.51 22.21
C ASP A 138 11.56 -15.64 22.91
N THR A 139 11.81 -16.75 23.61
CA THR A 139 13.04 -16.95 24.38
C THR A 139 14.18 -17.49 23.52
N GLU A 140 13.91 -18.46 22.64
CA GLU A 140 14.92 -19.12 21.83
C GLU A 140 15.07 -18.51 20.43
N LYS A 141 14.20 -17.56 20.07
CA LYS A 141 14.17 -16.90 18.74
C LYS A 141 14.07 -17.88 17.57
N ILE A 142 13.36 -18.99 17.76
CA ILE A 142 13.12 -19.98 16.71
C ILE A 142 11.83 -19.66 15.93
N PRO A 143 11.76 -20.05 14.64
CA PRO A 143 10.55 -19.87 13.85
C PRO A 143 9.35 -20.65 14.42
N ALA A 144 8.15 -20.10 14.27
CA ALA A 144 6.90 -20.70 14.73
C ALA A 144 6.74 -22.17 14.33
N ARG A 145 7.03 -22.52 13.08
CA ARG A 145 6.97 -23.90 12.59
C ARG A 145 7.89 -24.84 13.37
N ALA A 146 9.11 -24.40 13.69
CA ALA A 146 10.05 -25.22 14.47
C ALA A 146 9.59 -25.42 15.91
N ALA A 147 9.06 -24.36 16.55
CA ALA A 147 8.50 -24.45 17.90
C ALA A 147 7.27 -25.36 17.94
N CYS A 148 6.36 -25.24 16.97
CA CYS A 148 5.18 -26.10 16.85
C CYS A 148 5.57 -27.57 16.67
N MET A 149 6.45 -27.88 15.73
CA MET A 149 6.88 -29.27 15.50
C MET A 149 7.53 -29.89 16.73
N ARG A 150 8.24 -29.11 17.54
CA ARG A 150 8.88 -29.61 18.77
C ARG A 150 7.90 -29.87 19.93
N ILE A 151 6.86 -29.04 20.04
CA ILE A 151 5.96 -29.06 21.21
C ILE A 151 4.65 -29.80 20.92
N LEU A 152 4.16 -29.69 19.68
CA LEU A 152 2.86 -30.18 19.24
C LEU A 152 2.97 -31.39 18.29
N ASP A 153 4.16 -31.66 17.71
CA ASP A 153 4.39 -32.64 16.63
C ASP A 153 3.67 -32.30 15.31
N PHE A 154 3.05 -31.12 15.19
CA PHE A 154 2.41 -30.61 13.97
C PHE A 154 2.54 -29.09 13.87
N SER A 155 2.34 -28.54 12.67
CA SER A 155 2.27 -27.11 12.45
C SER A 155 0.82 -26.61 12.48
N TRP A 156 0.56 -25.48 13.14
CA TRP A 156 -0.76 -24.86 13.09
C TRP A 156 -1.20 -24.44 11.69
N ASP A 157 -0.26 -24.09 10.78
CA ASP A 157 -0.61 -23.83 9.37
C ASP A 157 -1.21 -25.09 8.70
N GLU A 158 -0.69 -26.29 9.03
CA GLU A 158 -1.24 -27.56 8.53
C GLU A 158 -2.64 -27.85 9.08
N VAL A 159 -2.88 -27.53 10.36
CA VAL A 159 -4.22 -27.60 10.96
C VAL A 159 -5.20 -26.66 10.24
N GLY A 160 -4.81 -25.42 10.02
CA GLY A 160 -5.65 -24.45 9.31
C GLY A 160 -6.00 -24.91 7.90
N MET A 161 -5.02 -25.47 7.18
CA MET A 161 -5.24 -26.00 5.84
C MET A 161 -6.19 -27.21 5.82
N GLN A 162 -6.04 -28.15 6.75
CA GLN A 162 -6.93 -29.31 6.86
C GLN A 162 -8.37 -28.89 7.18
N LEU A 163 -8.55 -27.98 8.16
CA LEU A 163 -9.86 -27.46 8.51
C LEU A 163 -10.52 -26.73 7.32
N ALA A 164 -9.77 -25.95 6.56
CA ALA A 164 -10.28 -25.28 5.38
C ALA A 164 -10.74 -26.28 4.29
N GLN A 165 -10.11 -27.43 4.20
CA GLN A 165 -10.54 -28.50 3.30
C GLN A 165 -11.84 -29.19 3.81
N GLU A 166 -11.87 -29.57 5.08
CA GLU A 166 -13.04 -30.23 5.68
C GLU A 166 -14.29 -29.33 5.71
N TRP A 167 -14.09 -28.05 5.96
CA TRP A 167 -15.19 -27.06 5.96
C TRP A 167 -15.57 -26.57 4.55
N ASN A 168 -15.00 -27.14 3.50
CA ASN A 168 -15.24 -26.73 2.12
C ASN A 168 -15.12 -25.21 1.88
N MET A 169 -14.11 -24.60 2.52
CA MET A 169 -13.85 -23.17 2.34
C MET A 169 -13.54 -22.83 0.87
N PRO A 170 -13.74 -21.59 0.44
CA PRO A 170 -13.45 -21.14 -0.92
C PRO A 170 -12.04 -21.54 -1.37
N SER A 171 -11.89 -21.88 -2.66
CA SER A 171 -10.60 -22.34 -3.23
C SER A 171 -9.46 -21.35 -2.99
N LYS A 172 -9.74 -20.04 -3.06
CA LYS A 172 -8.77 -18.97 -2.79
C LYS A 172 -8.23 -19.01 -1.36
N VAL A 173 -9.09 -19.20 -0.36
CA VAL A 173 -8.71 -19.36 1.04
C VAL A 173 -7.82 -20.60 1.21
N ARG A 174 -8.21 -21.72 0.61
CA ARG A 174 -7.41 -22.95 0.63
C ARG A 174 -6.04 -22.78 -0.03
N SER A 175 -5.97 -22.04 -1.15
CA SER A 175 -4.71 -21.72 -1.80
C SER A 175 -3.80 -20.87 -0.91
N CYS A 176 -4.34 -19.88 -0.19
CA CYS A 176 -3.57 -19.05 0.73
C CYS A 176 -3.02 -19.85 1.92
N LEU A 177 -3.84 -20.74 2.51
CA LEU A 177 -3.39 -21.62 3.58
C LEU A 177 -2.39 -22.68 3.11
N ALA A 178 -2.55 -23.21 1.89
CA ALA A 178 -1.57 -24.11 1.28
C ALA A 178 -0.21 -23.44 1.08
N ALA A 179 -0.20 -22.17 0.64
CA ALA A 179 1.02 -21.37 0.51
C ALA A 179 1.75 -21.21 1.86
N SER A 180 1.02 -20.97 2.95
CA SER A 180 1.58 -20.89 4.31
C SER A 180 2.26 -22.19 4.73
N CYS A 181 1.77 -23.33 4.25
CA CYS A 181 2.41 -24.64 4.45
C CYS A 181 3.61 -24.91 3.51
N GLY A 182 3.95 -23.96 2.62
CA GLY A 182 4.99 -24.16 1.60
C GLY A 182 4.58 -25.09 0.46
N ARG A 183 3.28 -25.30 0.24
CA ARG A 183 2.75 -26.16 -0.82
C ARG A 183 2.60 -25.37 -2.13
N ALA A 184 2.66 -26.08 -3.26
CA ALA A 184 2.45 -25.48 -4.57
C ALA A 184 1.04 -24.92 -4.71
N VAL A 185 0.94 -23.74 -5.31
CA VAL A 185 -0.32 -22.99 -5.51
C VAL A 185 -0.55 -22.77 -7.00
N PRO A 186 -1.82 -22.80 -7.48
CA PRO A 186 -2.13 -22.47 -8.84
C PRO A 186 -1.57 -21.10 -9.25
N LYS A 187 -1.08 -20.97 -10.49
CA LYS A 187 -0.53 -19.69 -11.00
C LYS A 187 -1.49 -18.51 -10.85
N ALA A 188 -2.78 -18.76 -11.04
CA ALA A 188 -3.83 -17.75 -10.90
C ALA A 188 -3.95 -17.19 -9.48
N ASP A 189 -3.52 -17.94 -8.45
CA ASP A 189 -3.65 -17.57 -7.05
C ASP A 189 -2.33 -17.03 -6.46
N GLN A 190 -1.22 -17.08 -7.21
CA GLN A 190 0.10 -16.69 -6.70
C GLN A 190 0.15 -15.24 -6.23
N SER A 191 -0.43 -14.29 -6.98
CA SER A 191 -0.48 -12.90 -6.58
C SER A 191 -1.25 -12.72 -5.26
N LEU A 192 -2.42 -13.35 -5.14
CA LEU A 192 -3.23 -13.28 -3.93
C LEU A 192 -2.52 -13.89 -2.72
N THR A 193 -1.89 -15.05 -2.88
CA THR A 193 -1.16 -15.72 -1.80
C THR A 193 0.07 -14.92 -1.36
N SER A 194 0.77 -14.25 -2.29
CA SER A 194 1.89 -13.35 -1.97
C SER A 194 1.41 -12.12 -1.18
N ILE A 195 0.31 -11.50 -1.62
CA ILE A 195 -0.30 -10.34 -0.95
C ILE A 195 -0.71 -10.70 0.48
N THR A 196 -1.47 -11.77 0.66
CA THR A 196 -1.98 -12.15 1.98
C THR A 196 -0.89 -12.66 2.92
N GLY A 197 0.12 -13.37 2.40
CA GLY A 197 1.30 -13.77 3.15
C GLY A 197 2.09 -12.57 3.66
N TYR A 198 2.35 -11.62 2.77
CA TYR A 198 3.01 -10.36 3.11
C TYR A 198 2.23 -9.55 4.15
N ALA A 199 0.90 -9.44 4.00
CA ALA A 199 0.03 -8.77 4.96
C ALA A 199 0.09 -9.42 6.35
N ARG A 200 0.12 -10.77 6.43
CA ARG A 200 0.27 -11.52 7.68
C ARG A 200 1.58 -11.20 8.37
N ASP A 201 2.68 -11.28 7.63
CA ASP A 201 4.01 -11.03 8.18
C ASP A 201 4.14 -9.59 8.68
N LEU A 202 3.59 -8.62 7.92
CA LEU A 202 3.50 -7.21 8.34
C LEU A 202 2.66 -7.05 9.62
N THR A 203 1.48 -7.66 9.67
CA THR A 203 0.57 -7.59 10.82
C THR A 203 1.22 -8.16 12.08
N HIS A 204 1.83 -9.33 11.97
CA HIS A 204 2.49 -9.99 13.10
C HIS A 204 3.72 -9.19 13.56
N SER A 205 4.50 -8.62 12.66
CA SER A 205 5.66 -7.79 13.00
C SER A 205 5.29 -6.51 13.75
N ILE A 206 4.09 -5.98 13.53
CA ILE A 206 3.62 -4.74 14.16
C ILE A 206 2.85 -5.00 15.45
N TYR A 207 1.93 -5.96 15.45
CA TYR A 207 0.86 -6.03 16.45
C TYR A 207 0.92 -7.26 17.37
N ARG A 208 1.80 -8.22 17.13
CA ARG A 208 1.90 -9.39 18.01
C ARG A 208 2.51 -8.99 19.36
N SER A 209 1.85 -9.33 20.47
CA SER A 209 2.33 -9.08 21.83
C SER A 209 3.61 -9.86 22.12
N GLY A 210 4.54 -9.28 22.88
CA GLY A 210 5.80 -9.92 23.26
C GLY A 210 6.95 -9.66 22.29
N ALA A 211 6.68 -9.42 21.00
CA ALA A 211 7.68 -8.87 20.11
C ALA A 211 7.80 -7.38 20.39
N ALA A 212 8.92 -6.93 21.00
CA ALA A 212 9.34 -5.56 20.73
C ALA A 212 9.30 -5.41 19.22
N ILE A 213 8.61 -4.40 18.68
CA ILE A 213 8.67 -4.15 17.23
C ILE A 213 10.15 -4.07 16.91
N ASP A 214 10.69 -5.20 16.47
CA ASP A 214 12.06 -5.27 16.07
C ASP A 214 12.12 -4.58 14.72
N ALA A 215 12.75 -3.41 14.72
CA ALA A 215 13.01 -2.65 13.51
C ALA A 215 13.69 -3.50 12.43
N PHE A 216 14.41 -4.56 12.83
CA PHE A 216 15.03 -5.51 11.92
C PHE A 216 13.97 -6.43 11.29
N SER A 217 13.09 -7.05 12.06
CA SER A 217 12.03 -7.93 11.54
C SER A 217 11.10 -7.18 10.60
N LEU A 218 10.69 -5.96 10.96
CA LEU A 218 9.86 -5.13 10.09
C LEU A 218 10.60 -4.74 8.79
N ARG A 219 11.92 -4.46 8.86
CA ARG A 219 12.72 -4.20 7.65
C ARG A 219 12.88 -5.44 6.78
N CYS A 220 12.99 -6.63 7.35
CA CYS A 220 13.03 -7.88 6.58
C CYS A 220 11.71 -8.11 5.83
N VAL A 221 10.58 -7.84 6.48
CA VAL A 221 9.26 -7.90 5.83
C VAL A 221 9.11 -6.84 4.74
N LEU A 222 9.60 -5.62 4.97
CA LEU A 222 9.52 -4.51 4.02
C LEU A 222 10.51 -4.64 2.84
N GLY A 223 11.52 -5.50 2.95
CA GLY A 223 12.54 -5.73 1.93
C GLY A 223 12.10 -6.74 0.85
N PRO A 224 12.72 -7.93 0.76
CA PRO A 224 12.56 -8.84 -0.38
C PRO A 224 11.13 -9.31 -0.66
N GLN A 225 10.28 -9.41 0.38
CA GLN A 225 8.87 -9.81 0.21
C GLN A 225 8.01 -8.66 -0.32
N GLY A 226 8.26 -7.43 0.13
CA GLY A 226 7.60 -6.23 -0.37
C GLY A 226 7.87 -5.97 -1.86
N GLU A 227 9.06 -6.31 -2.33
CA GLU A 227 9.43 -6.23 -3.75
C GLU A 227 8.58 -7.15 -4.64
N GLN A 228 8.18 -8.33 -4.13
CA GLN A 228 7.31 -9.25 -4.87
C GLN A 228 5.86 -8.77 -4.97
N VAL A 229 5.40 -8.00 -4.00
CA VAL A 229 4.02 -7.50 -3.93
C VAL A 229 3.88 -6.13 -4.62
N LEU A 230 4.98 -5.45 -4.95
CA LEU A 230 5.04 -4.18 -5.70
C LEU A 230 4.21 -3.04 -5.07
N VAL A 231 4.11 -2.99 -3.75
CA VAL A 231 3.40 -1.91 -3.04
C VAL A 231 4.37 -0.79 -2.69
N PRO A 232 4.14 0.43 -3.16
CA PRO A 232 4.97 1.57 -2.80
C PRO A 232 4.98 1.83 -1.29
N MET A 233 6.13 2.17 -0.72
CA MET A 233 6.29 2.43 0.73
C MET A 233 5.29 3.48 1.27
N ARG A 234 4.94 4.49 0.48
CA ARG A 234 3.94 5.50 0.85
C ARG A 234 2.55 4.91 1.07
N ASP A 235 2.16 3.92 0.24
CA ASP A 235 0.86 3.27 0.33
C ASP A 235 0.87 2.31 1.52
N LEU A 236 2.00 1.65 1.78
CA LEU A 236 2.19 0.81 2.96
C LEU A 236 2.05 1.60 4.27
N ARG A 237 2.56 2.83 4.33
CA ARG A 237 2.34 3.72 5.47
C ARG A 237 0.86 4.02 5.68
N ARG A 238 0.15 4.34 4.60
CA ARG A 238 -1.30 4.59 4.64
C ARG A 238 -2.07 3.36 5.11
N VAL A 239 -1.69 2.17 4.65
CA VAL A 239 -2.26 0.89 5.08
C VAL A 239 -2.12 0.72 6.59
N VAL A 240 -0.91 0.87 7.13
CA VAL A 240 -0.65 0.72 8.57
C VAL A 240 -1.38 1.78 9.41
N GLU A 241 -1.41 3.04 8.95
CA GLU A 241 -2.10 4.14 9.64
C GLU A 241 -3.62 3.99 9.60
N GLY A 242 -4.17 3.51 8.48
CA GLY A 242 -5.60 3.31 8.27
C GLY A 242 -6.16 2.14 9.08
N ALA A 243 -5.46 1.01 9.08
CA ALA A 243 -5.96 -0.24 9.67
C ALA A 243 -6.28 -0.14 11.16
N ALA A 244 -5.39 0.48 11.95
CA ALA A 244 -5.62 0.66 13.39
C ALA A 244 -6.85 1.53 13.68
N SER A 245 -7.04 2.60 12.89
CA SER A 245 -8.19 3.52 13.01
C SER A 245 -9.50 2.82 12.63
N GLU A 246 -9.51 2.08 11.52
CA GLU A 246 -10.67 1.33 11.03
C GLU A 246 -11.14 0.28 12.05
N ILE A 247 -10.19 -0.48 12.61
CA ILE A 247 -10.50 -1.50 13.59
C ILE A 247 -11.04 -0.91 14.88
N LYS A 248 -10.48 0.18 15.38
CA LYS A 248 -11.04 0.89 16.54
C LYS A 248 -12.48 1.27 16.32
N GLN A 249 -12.81 1.83 15.17
CA GLN A 249 -14.17 2.25 14.85
C GLN A 249 -15.11 1.05 14.73
N SER A 250 -14.66 -0.04 14.11
CA SER A 250 -15.44 -1.26 13.92
C SER A 250 -15.68 -2.00 15.24
N PHE A 251 -14.65 -2.15 16.08
CA PHE A 251 -14.75 -2.88 17.34
C PHE A 251 -15.46 -2.08 18.45
N SER A 252 -15.35 -0.75 18.45
CA SER A 252 -16.15 0.09 19.38
C SER A 252 -17.65 -0.07 19.11
N SER A 253 -18.06 -0.27 17.87
CA SER A 253 -19.45 -0.56 17.51
C SER A 253 -19.91 -1.98 17.92
N LEU A 254 -18.99 -2.91 18.13
CA LEU A 254 -19.27 -4.29 18.55
C LEU A 254 -19.13 -4.52 20.06
N ASN A 255 -18.84 -3.49 20.86
CA ASN A 255 -18.59 -3.59 22.30
C ASN A 255 -17.45 -4.56 22.69
N ILE A 256 -16.49 -4.81 21.79
CA ILE A 256 -15.32 -5.63 22.08
C ILE A 256 -14.24 -4.74 22.73
N PRO A 257 -13.77 -5.04 23.96
CA PRO A 257 -12.79 -4.22 24.65
C PRO A 257 -11.44 -4.29 23.96
N ILE A 258 -11.08 -3.22 23.24
CA ILE A 258 -9.81 -3.07 22.50
C ILE A 258 -8.69 -2.56 23.41
N GLU A 259 -9.02 -1.98 24.56
CA GLU A 259 -8.14 -1.21 25.44
C GLU A 259 -6.87 -1.98 25.88
N ARG A 260 -6.89 -3.32 25.83
CA ARG A 260 -5.74 -4.15 26.20
C ARG A 260 -4.71 -4.36 25.08
N LEU A 261 -5.00 -3.92 23.87
CA LEU A 261 -4.21 -4.32 22.69
C LEU A 261 -3.19 -3.27 22.25
N LEU A 262 -3.07 -2.15 22.98
CA LEU A 262 -2.06 -1.12 22.74
C LEU A 262 -1.94 -0.71 21.24
N LEU A 263 -3.03 -0.86 20.46
CA LEU A 263 -3.05 -0.64 19.00
C LEU A 263 -2.44 0.70 18.61
N ASP A 264 -2.75 1.76 19.39
CA ASP A 264 -2.20 3.08 19.11
C ASP A 264 -0.70 3.14 19.31
N GLN A 265 -0.21 2.54 20.39
CA GLN A 265 1.23 2.54 20.67
C GLN A 265 1.99 1.71 19.63
N GLN A 266 1.43 0.60 19.21
CA GLN A 266 2.04 -0.27 18.19
C GLN A 266 1.98 0.39 16.80
N ALA A 267 0.86 1.01 16.43
CA ALA A 267 0.75 1.77 15.18
C ALA A 267 1.72 2.98 15.18
N GLU A 268 1.88 3.67 16.31
CA GLU A 268 2.85 4.77 16.44
C GLU A 268 4.30 4.29 16.31
N ARG A 269 4.63 3.17 16.96
CA ARG A 269 5.95 2.53 16.82
C ARG A 269 6.20 2.11 15.39
N ALA A 270 5.21 1.47 14.73
CA ALA A 270 5.31 1.10 13.32
C ALA A 270 5.53 2.32 12.43
N ARG A 271 4.81 3.41 12.66
CA ARG A 271 5.02 4.70 11.97
C ARG A 271 6.46 5.20 12.14
N GLY A 272 6.99 5.16 13.36
CA GLY A 272 8.38 5.54 13.64
C GLY A 272 9.40 4.69 12.87
N VAL A 273 9.20 3.37 12.82
CA VAL A 273 10.05 2.45 12.06
C VAL A 273 9.92 2.68 10.56
N LEU A 274 8.70 2.78 10.04
CA LEU A 274 8.43 3.09 8.62
C LEU A 274 9.03 4.44 8.21
N ALA A 275 9.00 5.43 9.11
CA ALA A 275 9.68 6.71 8.89
C ALA A 275 11.21 6.58 8.86
N SER A 276 11.78 5.58 9.53
CA SER A 276 13.22 5.31 9.55
C SER A 276 13.73 4.58 8.30
N VAL A 277 12.85 3.91 7.55
CA VAL A 277 13.21 3.23 6.30
C VAL A 277 13.58 4.28 5.24
N PRO A 278 14.65 4.10 4.45
CA PRO A 278 14.93 4.97 3.32
C PRO A 278 13.73 5.04 2.38
N VAL A 279 13.36 6.24 1.99
CA VAL A 279 12.25 6.45 1.05
C VAL A 279 12.73 6.28 -0.39
N PHE A 280 14.01 6.59 -0.60
CA PHE A 280 14.72 6.38 -1.85
C PHE A 280 15.72 5.25 -1.60
N ASP A 281 15.36 4.05 -1.97
CA ASP A 281 16.11 2.81 -1.76
C ASP A 281 16.57 2.19 -3.09
N ALA A 282 17.07 0.96 -3.04
CA ALA A 282 17.49 0.23 -4.23
C ALA A 282 16.33 0.03 -5.23
N ALA A 283 15.12 -0.25 -4.75
CA ALA A 283 13.93 -0.42 -5.62
C ALA A 283 13.60 0.87 -6.36
N SER A 284 13.74 2.04 -5.71
CA SER A 284 13.60 3.35 -6.35
C SER A 284 14.61 3.56 -7.47
N VAL A 285 15.86 3.14 -7.25
CA VAL A 285 16.93 3.20 -8.25
C VAL A 285 16.65 2.28 -9.43
N ASP A 286 16.17 1.07 -9.15
CA ASP A 286 15.85 0.07 -10.17
C ASP A 286 14.63 0.48 -11.01
N ALA A 287 13.58 1.01 -10.39
CA ALA A 287 12.40 1.53 -11.08
C ALA A 287 12.78 2.62 -12.09
N LEU A 288 13.57 3.60 -11.68
CA LEU A 288 14.08 4.65 -12.57
C LEU A 288 14.98 4.09 -13.68
N SER A 289 15.82 3.11 -13.35
CA SER A 289 16.72 2.47 -14.32
C SER A 289 15.95 1.68 -15.37
N HIS A 290 14.92 0.95 -14.99
CA HIS A 290 14.02 0.25 -15.89
C HIS A 290 13.24 1.22 -16.79
N ALA A 291 12.71 2.31 -16.24
CA ALA A 291 12.00 3.32 -17.01
C ALA A 291 12.93 3.96 -18.07
N VAL A 292 14.16 4.28 -17.70
CA VAL A 292 15.19 4.79 -18.61
C VAL A 292 15.48 3.78 -19.72
N ALA A 293 15.63 2.49 -19.40
CA ALA A 293 15.90 1.44 -20.39
C ALA A 293 14.71 1.27 -21.36
N ASN A 294 13.47 1.32 -20.85
CA ASN A 294 12.27 1.27 -21.68
C ASN A 294 12.15 2.49 -22.60
N ALA A 295 12.37 3.69 -22.06
CA ALA A 295 12.31 4.93 -22.84
C ALA A 295 13.37 4.94 -23.96
N LYS A 296 14.58 4.45 -23.70
CA LYS A 296 15.62 4.30 -24.73
C LYS A 296 15.16 3.39 -25.87
N ARG A 297 14.52 2.24 -25.58
CA ARG A 297 13.95 1.35 -26.60
C ARG A 297 12.83 2.04 -27.41
N VAL A 298 12.01 2.88 -26.77
CA VAL A 298 11.01 3.67 -27.47
C VAL A 298 11.65 4.70 -28.41
N LEU A 299 12.74 5.34 -28.00
CA LEU A 299 13.50 6.28 -28.84
C LEU A 299 14.11 5.64 -30.10
N GLU A 300 14.39 4.33 -30.10
CA GLU A 300 14.87 3.62 -31.29
C GLU A 300 13.80 3.48 -32.38
N ARG A 301 12.53 3.61 -32.04
CA ARG A 301 11.41 3.52 -33.00
C ARG A 301 11.40 4.77 -33.88
N LYS A 302 11.08 4.59 -35.19
CA LYS A 302 10.98 5.71 -36.15
C LYS A 302 9.95 6.75 -35.73
N ASN A 303 8.82 6.34 -35.12
CA ASN A 303 7.80 7.23 -34.61
C ASN A 303 7.55 6.93 -33.13
N PHE A 304 7.65 7.94 -32.28
CA PHE A 304 7.29 7.90 -30.88
C PHE A 304 6.53 9.17 -30.48
N ASP A 305 5.63 9.04 -29.53
CA ASP A 305 4.94 10.18 -28.92
C ASP A 305 5.82 10.74 -27.80
N LEU A 306 6.25 12.00 -27.97
CA LEU A 306 7.11 12.69 -27.00
C LEU A 306 6.39 12.92 -25.67
N SER A 307 5.10 13.31 -25.73
CA SER A 307 4.31 13.62 -24.53
C SER A 307 4.08 12.37 -23.69
N MET A 308 3.77 11.25 -24.35
CA MET A 308 3.57 9.97 -23.69
C MET A 308 4.88 9.45 -23.06
N LEU A 309 6.00 9.53 -23.80
CA LEU A 309 7.30 9.11 -23.28
C LEU A 309 7.71 9.93 -22.05
N ILE A 310 7.51 11.26 -22.09
CA ILE A 310 7.79 12.13 -20.93
C ILE A 310 6.87 11.75 -19.76
N LYS A 311 5.58 11.52 -20.03
CA LYS A 311 4.60 11.15 -19.00
C LYS A 311 5.00 9.84 -18.30
N ASP A 312 5.38 8.80 -19.06
CA ASP A 312 5.84 7.52 -18.51
C ASP A 312 7.06 7.68 -17.61
N LEU A 313 8.01 8.54 -18.00
CA LEU A 313 9.19 8.85 -17.18
C LEU A 313 8.83 9.61 -15.91
N LEU A 314 7.87 10.55 -15.97
CA LEU A 314 7.40 11.27 -14.77
C LEU A 314 6.62 10.34 -13.82
N ASP A 315 5.86 9.38 -14.35
CA ASP A 315 5.19 8.37 -13.56
C ASP A 315 6.22 7.49 -12.81
N ALA A 316 7.29 7.07 -13.49
CA ALA A 316 8.37 6.35 -12.86
C ALA A 316 9.10 7.17 -11.77
N VAL A 317 9.26 8.49 -11.96
CA VAL A 317 9.81 9.38 -10.91
C VAL A 317 8.90 9.39 -9.69
N ARG A 318 7.59 9.40 -9.88
CA ARG A 318 6.64 9.28 -8.76
C ARG A 318 6.73 7.91 -8.07
N GLU A 319 6.78 6.83 -8.83
CA GLU A 319 6.93 5.48 -8.30
C GLU A 319 8.21 5.32 -7.49
N ALA A 320 9.28 6.01 -7.88
CA ALA A 320 10.54 6.05 -7.14
C ALA A 320 10.48 6.79 -5.79
N GLY A 321 9.33 7.36 -5.40
CA GLY A 321 9.12 7.92 -4.07
C GLY A 321 8.84 9.43 -4.02
N PHE A 322 8.70 10.11 -5.14
CA PHE A 322 8.26 11.50 -5.19
C PHE A 322 6.72 11.61 -5.23
N ASP A 323 6.16 12.63 -4.61
CA ASP A 323 4.70 12.85 -4.62
C ASP A 323 4.26 13.50 -5.94
N ARG A 324 5.10 14.36 -6.50
CA ARG A 324 4.85 15.10 -7.74
C ARG A 324 6.09 15.09 -8.63
N ALA A 325 5.89 14.96 -9.93
CA ALA A 325 6.92 15.13 -10.94
C ALA A 325 6.38 16.02 -12.08
N VAL A 326 7.16 16.99 -12.51
CA VAL A 326 6.76 17.98 -13.53
C VAL A 326 7.87 18.16 -14.55
N PHE A 327 7.49 18.10 -15.83
CA PHE A 327 8.29 18.57 -16.92
C PHE A 327 7.89 20.02 -17.24
N GLY A 328 8.81 20.95 -17.02
CA GLY A 328 8.66 22.37 -17.29
C GLY A 328 9.42 22.79 -18.54
N LEU A 329 8.81 23.64 -19.35
CA LEU A 329 9.47 24.30 -20.50
C LEU A 329 9.75 25.75 -20.17
N ILE A 330 10.88 26.25 -20.68
CA ILE A 330 11.24 27.67 -20.64
C ILE A 330 10.55 28.36 -21.81
N ASN A 331 10.01 29.55 -21.58
CA ASN A 331 9.42 30.36 -22.62
C ASN A 331 10.49 30.91 -23.62
N ASP A 332 10.05 31.33 -24.80
CA ASP A 332 10.95 31.83 -25.87
C ASP A 332 11.80 33.02 -25.43
N LYS A 333 11.35 33.82 -24.48
CA LYS A 333 12.07 34.96 -23.92
C LYS A 333 13.06 34.58 -22.82
N HIS A 334 13.14 33.30 -22.43
CA HIS A 334 13.96 32.80 -21.32
C HIS A 334 13.71 33.49 -19.96
N THR A 335 12.51 34.01 -19.74
CA THR A 335 12.15 34.76 -18.53
C THR A 335 11.37 33.94 -17.51
N SER A 336 10.76 32.85 -17.93
CA SER A 336 9.96 31.98 -17.04
C SER A 336 9.97 30.51 -17.47
N VAL A 337 9.78 29.64 -16.51
CA VAL A 337 9.53 28.21 -16.71
C VAL A 337 8.08 27.90 -16.37
N ARG A 338 7.40 27.11 -17.21
CA ARG A 338 6.01 26.70 -17.02
C ARG A 338 5.86 25.18 -17.17
N GLY A 339 5.09 24.54 -16.26
CA GLY A 339 4.75 23.14 -16.34
C GLY A 339 3.96 22.80 -17.62
N ARG A 340 4.33 21.71 -18.26
CA ARG A 340 3.68 21.21 -19.49
C ARG A 340 3.11 19.82 -19.33
N ILE A 341 3.84 18.96 -18.65
CA ILE A 341 3.43 17.57 -18.37
C ILE A 341 3.73 17.32 -16.90
N ALA A 342 2.81 16.70 -16.20
CA ALA A 342 3.01 16.35 -14.79
C ALA A 342 2.51 14.94 -14.49
N SER A 343 3.05 14.39 -13.40
CA SER A 343 2.52 13.23 -12.70
C SER A 343 2.30 13.61 -11.24
N ALA A 344 1.04 13.62 -10.81
CA ALA A 344 0.62 14.00 -9.46
C ALA A 344 -0.79 13.48 -9.18
N ALA A 345 -1.20 13.46 -7.91
CA ALA A 345 -2.57 13.10 -7.52
C ALA A 345 -3.63 14.10 -8.01
N ARG A 346 -3.24 15.40 -8.18
CA ARG A 346 -4.08 16.49 -8.70
C ARG A 346 -3.35 17.18 -9.84
N LEU A 347 -3.52 16.66 -11.05
CA LEU A 347 -2.76 17.08 -12.24
C LEU A 347 -2.99 18.54 -12.62
N ASP A 348 -4.26 18.96 -12.69
CA ASP A 348 -4.60 20.31 -13.15
C ASP A 348 -4.07 21.38 -12.18
N GLU A 349 -4.19 21.13 -10.88
CA GLU A 349 -3.74 22.06 -9.84
C GLU A 349 -2.21 22.27 -9.88
N ILE A 350 -1.42 21.24 -10.14
CA ILE A 350 0.04 21.38 -10.17
C ILE A 350 0.52 22.09 -11.43
N LEU A 351 -0.08 21.85 -12.60
CA LEU A 351 0.30 22.49 -13.84
C LEU A 351 0.00 23.99 -13.82
N ASP A 352 -1.15 24.39 -13.25
CA ASP A 352 -1.51 25.80 -13.10
C ASP A 352 -0.60 26.55 -12.14
N ARG A 353 -0.16 25.89 -11.07
CA ARG A 353 0.75 26.47 -10.07
C ARG A 353 2.21 26.44 -10.48
N PHE A 354 2.62 25.58 -11.42
CA PHE A 354 4.00 25.47 -11.84
C PHE A 354 4.34 26.50 -12.91
N GLN A 355 4.40 27.75 -12.49
CA GLN A 355 4.86 28.87 -13.33
C GLN A 355 5.74 29.79 -12.49
N PHE A 356 7.04 29.83 -12.80
CA PHE A 356 8.03 30.57 -12.03
C PHE A 356 8.91 31.45 -12.94
N PRO A 357 9.23 32.65 -12.52
CA PRO A 357 10.19 33.50 -13.23
C PRO A 357 11.59 32.91 -13.11
N ILE A 358 12.41 33.11 -14.16
CA ILE A 358 13.84 32.84 -14.12
C ILE A 358 14.48 34.19 -13.77
N ASP A 359 14.38 34.56 -12.48
CA ASP A 359 14.79 35.87 -11.99
C ASP A 359 16.27 35.88 -11.63
N HIS A 360 16.81 37.15 -11.56
CA HIS A 360 18.14 37.40 -11.02
C HIS A 360 18.22 37.27 -9.49
N ALA A 361 17.09 37.03 -8.83
CA ALA A 361 17.06 36.71 -7.39
C ALA A 361 17.62 35.33 -7.11
N GLU A 362 18.33 35.16 -6.00
CA GLU A 362 18.87 33.89 -5.54
C GLU A 362 17.72 32.91 -5.19
N GLY A 363 17.35 32.05 -6.14
CA GLY A 363 16.32 31.04 -5.98
C GLY A 363 16.71 29.71 -6.61
N PRO A 364 15.98 28.60 -6.30
CA PRO A 364 16.33 27.28 -6.82
C PRO A 364 16.22 27.19 -8.33
N ILE A 365 15.32 27.95 -8.94
CA ILE A 365 15.15 28.02 -10.41
C ILE A 365 16.42 28.59 -11.07
N LEU A 366 16.91 29.72 -10.61
CA LEU A 366 18.13 30.33 -11.13
C LEU A 366 19.35 29.47 -10.81
N ALA A 367 19.43 28.92 -9.59
CA ALA A 367 20.52 28.03 -9.18
C ALA A 367 20.66 26.80 -10.09
N ALA A 368 19.54 26.17 -10.46
CA ALA A 368 19.55 25.01 -11.34
C ALA A 368 19.66 25.39 -12.81
N LEU A 369 18.77 26.23 -13.34
CA LEU A 369 18.66 26.53 -14.77
C LEU A 369 19.76 27.48 -15.24
N GLY A 370 20.08 28.49 -14.45
CA GLY A 370 21.12 29.47 -14.80
C GLY A 370 22.51 28.88 -14.76
N ARG A 371 22.82 28.06 -13.75
CA ARG A 371 24.13 27.40 -13.60
C ARG A 371 24.22 26.03 -14.30
N LYS A 372 23.12 25.53 -14.86
CA LYS A 372 22.99 24.21 -15.51
C LYS A 372 23.42 23.05 -14.61
N THR A 373 23.06 23.12 -13.33
CA THR A 373 23.45 22.14 -12.31
C THR A 373 22.24 21.47 -11.72
N ASP A 374 22.35 20.16 -11.45
CA ASP A 374 21.31 19.39 -10.78
C ASP A 374 21.22 19.82 -9.32
N LEU A 375 20.04 20.24 -8.90
CA LEU A 375 19.75 20.67 -7.55
C LEU A 375 18.85 19.62 -6.86
N LEU A 376 19.33 19.06 -5.74
CA LEU A 376 18.57 18.21 -4.85
C LEU A 376 18.62 18.84 -3.45
N VAL A 377 17.47 19.16 -2.89
CA VAL A 377 17.35 19.91 -1.66
C VAL A 377 16.53 19.14 -0.63
N ASP A 378 17.11 18.96 0.54
CA ASP A 378 16.45 18.56 1.79
C ASP A 378 16.29 19.81 2.65
N ARG A 379 15.08 20.37 2.74
CA ARG A 379 14.84 21.62 3.46
C ARG A 379 15.09 21.53 4.97
N ALA A 380 15.04 20.33 5.51
CA ALA A 380 15.42 20.13 6.91
C ALA A 380 16.92 20.37 7.17
N ARG A 381 17.76 20.37 6.12
CA ARG A 381 19.21 20.55 6.17
C ARG A 381 19.70 21.75 5.39
N ASP A 382 18.90 22.27 4.47
CA ASP A 382 19.25 23.36 3.56
C ASP A 382 18.06 24.31 3.39
N ASP A 383 18.07 25.37 4.15
CA ASP A 383 17.03 26.42 4.22
C ASP A 383 17.24 27.58 3.25
N ARG A 384 18.32 27.57 2.46
CA ARG A 384 18.71 28.67 1.56
C ARG A 384 17.61 29.09 0.59
N TYR A 385 16.68 28.19 0.27
CA TYR A 385 15.62 28.43 -0.71
C TYR A 385 14.24 28.63 -0.08
N ASP A 386 14.11 28.69 1.23
CA ASP A 386 12.83 28.74 1.93
C ASP A 386 11.99 29.97 1.58
N ALA A 387 12.64 31.11 1.32
CA ALA A 387 11.98 32.34 0.90
C ALA A 387 11.63 32.39 -0.60
N SER A 388 11.94 31.34 -1.36
CA SER A 388 11.70 31.34 -2.82
C SER A 388 10.23 31.17 -3.18
N ALA A 389 9.80 31.74 -4.33
CA ALA A 389 8.47 31.61 -4.87
C ALA A 389 8.08 30.12 -5.10
N LEU A 390 9.03 29.28 -5.51
CA LEU A 390 8.81 27.83 -5.69
C LEU A 390 8.40 27.17 -4.37
N VAL A 391 9.16 27.42 -3.30
CA VAL A 391 8.89 26.83 -1.99
C VAL A 391 7.60 27.40 -1.41
N ALA A 392 7.34 28.69 -1.53
CA ALA A 392 6.09 29.30 -1.06
C ALA A 392 4.85 28.75 -1.77
N THR A 393 4.95 28.47 -3.07
CA THR A 393 3.82 27.98 -3.89
C THR A 393 3.59 26.48 -3.72
N LEU A 394 4.64 25.67 -3.79
CA LEU A 394 4.55 24.20 -3.83
C LEU A 394 4.73 23.57 -2.45
N THR A 395 5.31 24.30 -1.50
CA THR A 395 5.58 23.88 -0.13
C THR A 395 6.20 22.47 -0.01
N PRO A 396 7.25 22.13 -0.79
CA PRO A 396 7.90 20.84 -0.68
C PRO A 396 8.72 20.75 0.62
N ASP A 397 8.94 19.56 1.15
CA ASP A 397 9.95 19.33 2.19
C ASP A 397 11.27 18.88 1.57
N VAL A 398 11.17 18.14 0.46
CA VAL A 398 12.29 17.68 -0.37
C VAL A 398 11.97 17.94 -1.83
N PHE A 399 12.92 18.44 -2.59
CA PHE A 399 12.74 18.58 -4.02
C PHE A 399 14.04 18.38 -4.84
N ALA A 400 13.84 17.96 -6.07
CA ALA A 400 14.86 17.87 -7.10
C ALA A 400 14.48 18.78 -8.28
N LEU A 401 15.44 19.52 -8.80
CA LEU A 401 15.28 20.37 -9.98
C LEU A 401 16.50 20.16 -10.89
N LEU A 402 16.26 19.51 -12.03
CA LEU A 402 17.30 19.13 -12.97
C LEU A 402 17.09 19.88 -14.31
N PRO A 403 18.05 20.66 -14.77
CA PRO A 403 17.94 21.39 -16.04
C PRO A 403 18.02 20.44 -17.23
N ILE A 404 17.10 20.59 -18.18
CA ILE A 404 17.10 19.83 -19.44
C ILE A 404 17.82 20.69 -20.50
N VAL A 405 19.01 20.23 -20.87
CA VAL A 405 19.88 20.97 -21.80
C VAL A 405 19.86 20.31 -23.17
N THR A 406 19.50 21.08 -24.20
CA THR A 406 19.54 20.65 -25.59
C THR A 406 20.60 21.49 -26.35
N GLY A 407 21.73 20.86 -26.66
CA GLY A 407 22.87 21.61 -27.21
C GLY A 407 23.48 22.57 -26.19
N ARG A 408 23.41 23.88 -26.45
CA ARG A 408 23.91 24.93 -25.54
C ARG A 408 22.83 25.65 -24.75
N VAL A 409 21.56 25.33 -25.03
CA VAL A 409 20.38 26.02 -24.47
C VAL A 409 19.69 25.16 -23.45
N VAL A 410 19.23 25.74 -22.36
CA VAL A 410 18.32 25.08 -21.39
C VAL A 410 16.92 25.17 -21.96
N ALA A 411 16.36 24.03 -22.36
CA ALA A 411 15.03 23.94 -22.93
C ALA A 411 13.93 23.89 -21.83
N GLY A 412 14.28 23.42 -20.65
CA GLY A 412 13.32 23.25 -19.56
C GLY A 412 13.93 22.62 -18.32
N CYS A 413 13.10 22.02 -17.51
CA CYS A 413 13.53 21.28 -16.31
C CYS A 413 12.69 20.04 -16.05
N LEU A 414 13.30 19.09 -15.38
CA LEU A 414 12.63 18.05 -14.62
C LEU A 414 12.57 18.51 -13.16
N TYR A 415 11.38 18.67 -12.65
CA TYR A 415 11.11 18.94 -11.24
C TYR A 415 10.46 17.72 -10.60
N ALA A 416 10.85 17.40 -9.38
CA ALA A 416 10.19 16.38 -8.57
C ALA A 416 10.24 16.79 -7.10
N ASP A 417 9.15 16.58 -6.37
CA ASP A 417 9.11 16.91 -4.94
C ASP A 417 8.30 15.90 -4.12
N ARG A 418 8.47 16.02 -2.80
CA ARG A 418 7.68 15.27 -1.84
C ARG A 418 7.54 15.99 -0.51
N LYS A 419 6.54 15.54 0.29
CA LYS A 419 6.40 15.84 1.70
C LYS A 419 7.10 14.79 2.56
N GLY A 420 7.77 15.22 3.62
CA GLY A 420 8.42 14.35 4.60
C GLY A 420 9.89 14.06 4.32
N SER A 421 10.37 12.87 4.63
CA SER A 421 11.79 12.53 4.74
C SER A 421 12.56 12.57 3.41
N ALA A 422 13.78 13.08 3.46
CA ALA A 422 14.79 13.06 2.38
C ALA A 422 15.70 11.84 2.42
N LYS A 423 15.43 10.85 3.29
CA LYS A 423 16.34 9.74 3.52
C LYS A 423 16.53 8.90 2.25
N GLY A 424 17.77 8.79 1.80
CA GLY A 424 18.14 8.10 0.56
C GLY A 424 18.08 8.99 -0.69
N LEU A 425 17.80 10.29 -0.60
CA LEU A 425 17.71 11.20 -1.75
C LEU A 425 18.94 11.16 -2.67
N ASP A 426 20.12 11.02 -2.11
CA ASP A 426 21.36 10.95 -2.90
C ASP A 426 21.45 9.68 -3.76
N ALA A 427 20.79 8.58 -3.37
CA ALA A 427 20.78 7.36 -4.15
C ALA A 427 20.06 7.52 -5.51
N VAL A 428 19.05 8.38 -5.58
CA VAL A 428 18.29 8.64 -6.82
C VAL A 428 18.87 9.77 -7.66
N ARG A 429 19.91 10.48 -7.21
CA ARG A 429 20.54 11.59 -7.95
C ARG A 429 20.97 11.17 -9.36
N VAL A 430 21.74 10.09 -9.46
CA VAL A 430 22.25 9.59 -10.77
C VAL A 430 21.11 9.05 -11.63
N PRO A 431 20.20 8.19 -11.13
CA PRO A 431 19.02 7.76 -11.89
C PRO A 431 18.15 8.91 -12.41
N LEU A 432 17.84 9.94 -11.60
CA LEU A 432 17.11 11.13 -12.04
C LEU A 432 17.84 11.88 -13.16
N GLY A 433 19.17 12.00 -13.04
CA GLY A 433 20.00 12.58 -14.11
C GLY A 433 19.84 11.82 -15.42
N ARG A 434 19.81 10.48 -15.38
CA ARG A 434 19.56 9.64 -16.57
C ARG A 434 18.16 9.84 -17.15
N VAL A 435 17.13 10.00 -16.31
CA VAL A 435 15.76 10.34 -16.75
C VAL A 435 15.77 11.67 -17.50
N ARG A 436 16.38 12.71 -16.93
CA ARG A 436 16.55 14.03 -17.56
C ARG A 436 17.26 13.92 -18.92
N ASP A 437 18.34 13.12 -19.00
CA ASP A 437 19.14 12.95 -20.22
C ASP A 437 18.33 12.30 -21.35
N VAL A 438 17.48 11.32 -21.01
CA VAL A 438 16.57 10.67 -21.98
C VAL A 438 15.52 11.66 -22.47
N ILE A 439 14.95 12.51 -21.60
CA ILE A 439 14.03 13.57 -22.01
C ILE A 439 14.72 14.55 -22.96
N ALA A 440 15.95 14.98 -22.63
CA ALA A 440 16.73 15.88 -23.48
C ALA A 440 17.00 15.27 -24.87
N GLU A 441 17.33 13.98 -24.93
CA GLU A 441 17.53 13.25 -26.19
C GLU A 441 16.23 13.13 -26.99
N ALA A 442 15.11 12.85 -26.33
CA ALA A 442 13.79 12.76 -26.97
C ALA A 442 13.40 14.08 -27.64
N ILE A 443 13.61 15.20 -26.95
CA ILE A 443 13.36 16.56 -27.47
C ILE A 443 14.25 16.83 -28.70
N ARG A 444 15.56 16.54 -28.61
CA ARG A 444 16.50 16.72 -29.74
C ARG A 444 16.10 15.94 -30.98
N ARG A 445 15.72 14.67 -30.80
CA ARG A 445 15.28 13.81 -31.92
C ARG A 445 13.97 14.29 -32.54
N LYS A 446 13.05 14.83 -31.73
CA LYS A 446 11.80 15.38 -32.26
C LYS A 446 12.03 16.66 -33.05
N ALA A 447 12.86 17.61 -32.54
CA ALA A 447 13.22 18.84 -33.23
C ALA A 447 13.91 18.57 -34.56
N ALA A 448 14.95 17.68 -34.60
CA ALA A 448 15.65 17.32 -35.83
C ALA A 448 14.77 16.70 -36.93
N ARG A 449 13.55 16.27 -36.60
CA ARG A 449 12.55 15.73 -37.55
C ARG A 449 11.57 16.78 -38.04
N THR A 450 11.33 17.83 -37.29
CA THR A 450 10.45 18.94 -37.68
C THR A 450 11.15 19.88 -38.68
N ASP A 451 12.49 19.88 -38.68
CA ASP A 451 13.33 20.66 -39.58
C ASP A 451 13.64 19.93 -40.94
N ARG A 452 13.09 18.74 -41.15
CA ARG A 452 13.15 17.98 -42.41
C ARG A 452 11.77 17.86 -43.04
#